data_9cc2dbdacc76912cfad53fe71a57c220
#
_entry.id   9cc2dbdacc76912cfad53fe71a57c220
#
_cell.length_a   1.000
_cell.length_b   1.000
_cell.length_c   1.000
_cell.angle_alpha   90.00
_cell.angle_beta   90.00
_cell.angle_gamma   90.00
#
_symmetry.space_group_name_H-M   'P 1'
#
loop_
_entity.id
_entity.type
_entity.pdbx_description
1 polymer ?
#
loop_
_entity_poly.entity_id
_entity_poly.type
_entity_poly.pdbx_seq_one_letter_code
_entity_poly.pdbx_strand_id
1 'polypeptide(L)'
;MKLMTGNSNLPLARDVAAYLELPLTDALVRRFADEEIFVEIQENVRGEDVFVLQSTGYPANDNLMELLICIDALKRASAKRITAVIPYFGYARQDRKPGPRTPISAKLVANLITVAGADRVLSVDLHAGQIQGFFDIPTDNLFAAPVIAADIQTRYSRHNLMVVSPDVGGVVRARALAKRLDNAPLAIVDKRRERAGESEVMNIIGEVEGRFCILIDDIVDSGGTLCNAAAALKEAGAAGVAAYITHGVLSGGAVARVEGSVLEELVITDSIGSHEVIDAAKKIRHLTIAPLLAEAIRRIADESSVSSLFD
;
A
#
# COMPACT_ATOMS: atom_id res chain seq x y z
N MET A 1 1.66 21.24 -14.68
CA MET A 1 1.31 20.05 -13.86
C MET A 1 0.22 20.41 -12.86
N LYS A 2 -0.76 19.52 -12.66
CA LYS A 2 -1.85 19.67 -11.70
C LYS A 2 -2.05 18.39 -10.91
N LEU A 3 -2.50 18.50 -9.67
CA LEU A 3 -2.81 17.36 -8.78
C LEU A 3 -4.29 17.39 -8.43
N MET A 4 -5.04 16.41 -8.92
CA MET A 4 -6.44 16.17 -8.57
C MET A 4 -6.53 15.01 -7.58
N THR A 5 -7.53 15.01 -6.73
CA THR A 5 -7.83 13.88 -5.85
C THR A 5 -9.29 13.48 -5.94
N GLY A 6 -9.56 12.17 -5.80
CA GLY A 6 -10.88 11.70 -5.39
C GLY A 6 -11.03 11.76 -3.86
N ASN A 7 -12.05 11.08 -3.35
CA ASN A 7 -12.44 11.15 -1.93
C ASN A 7 -11.76 10.10 -1.04
N SER A 8 -11.08 9.11 -1.60
CA SER A 8 -10.60 7.96 -0.81
C SER A 8 -9.50 8.30 0.20
N ASN A 9 -8.68 9.34 -0.06
CA ASN A 9 -7.57 9.71 0.83
C ASN A 9 -7.19 11.19 0.70
N LEU A 10 -8.10 12.07 1.06
CA LEU A 10 -7.88 13.52 1.00
C LEU A 10 -6.71 14.00 1.89
N PRO A 11 -6.47 13.46 3.10
CA PRO A 11 -5.29 13.83 3.90
C PRO A 11 -3.99 13.63 3.16
N LEU A 12 -3.74 12.43 2.62
CA LEU A 12 -2.54 12.13 1.83
C LEU A 12 -2.40 13.05 0.62
N ALA A 13 -3.51 13.32 -0.09
CA ALA A 13 -3.49 14.22 -1.24
C ALA A 13 -3.08 15.66 -0.86
N ARG A 14 -3.52 16.15 0.30
CA ARG A 14 -3.12 17.46 0.83
C ARG A 14 -1.64 17.50 1.20
N ASP A 15 -1.14 16.44 1.83
CA ASP A 15 0.27 16.35 2.20
C ASP A 15 1.18 16.27 0.96
N VAL A 16 0.77 15.52 -0.06
CA VAL A 16 1.47 15.47 -1.36
C VAL A 16 1.44 16.85 -2.05
N ALA A 17 0.28 17.53 -2.06
CA ALA A 17 0.14 18.88 -2.62
C ALA A 17 1.04 19.90 -1.91
N ALA A 18 1.07 19.85 -0.56
CA ALA A 18 1.94 20.69 0.25
C ALA A 18 3.42 20.46 -0.06
N TYR A 19 3.85 19.21 -0.20
CA TYR A 19 5.23 18.88 -0.54
C TYR A 19 5.62 19.35 -1.96
N LEU A 20 4.67 19.32 -2.89
CA LEU A 20 4.85 19.81 -4.25
C LEU A 20 4.72 21.34 -4.38
N GLU A 21 4.33 22.01 -3.30
CA GLU A 21 4.01 23.45 -3.31
C GLU A 21 2.94 23.82 -4.36
N LEU A 22 1.95 22.93 -4.55
CA LEU A 22 0.85 23.09 -5.50
C LEU A 22 -0.50 23.05 -4.77
N PRO A 23 -1.50 23.80 -5.25
CA PRO A 23 -2.87 23.60 -4.82
C PRO A 23 -3.42 22.29 -5.42
N LEU A 24 -4.39 21.68 -4.72
CA LEU A 24 -5.22 20.66 -5.36
C LEU A 24 -6.08 21.30 -6.45
N THR A 25 -6.28 20.56 -7.55
CA THR A 25 -7.17 20.95 -8.64
C THR A 25 -8.58 21.16 -8.11
N ASP A 26 -9.19 22.28 -8.47
CA ASP A 26 -10.57 22.58 -8.10
C ASP A 26 -11.52 21.67 -8.88
N ALA A 27 -12.14 20.74 -8.17
CA ALA A 27 -13.05 19.74 -8.73
C ALA A 27 -14.11 19.34 -7.69
N LEU A 28 -15.33 19.20 -8.14
CA LEU A 28 -16.43 18.66 -7.35
C LEU A 28 -16.55 17.17 -7.62
N VAL A 29 -16.27 16.35 -6.60
CA VAL A 29 -16.46 14.90 -6.63
C VAL A 29 -17.47 14.55 -5.55
N ARG A 30 -18.68 14.15 -5.96
CA ARG A 30 -19.80 13.86 -5.06
C ARG A 30 -20.64 12.70 -5.56
N ARG A 31 -21.63 12.32 -4.78
CA ARG A 31 -22.63 11.29 -5.16
C ARG A 31 -24.00 11.92 -5.30
N PHE A 32 -24.78 11.36 -6.21
CA PHE A 32 -26.21 11.57 -6.27
C PHE A 32 -26.92 10.78 -5.15
N ALA A 33 -28.24 10.97 -5.01
CA ALA A 33 -29.03 10.29 -3.99
C ALA A 33 -29.12 8.77 -4.18
N ASP A 34 -28.90 8.28 -5.38
CA ASP A 34 -28.82 6.86 -5.77
C ASP A 34 -27.40 6.28 -5.75
N GLU A 35 -26.46 7.03 -5.14
CA GLU A 35 -25.04 6.67 -4.99
C GLU A 35 -24.21 6.72 -6.28
N GLU A 36 -24.77 7.14 -7.43
CA GLU A 36 -23.97 7.38 -8.64
C GLU A 36 -22.97 8.52 -8.40
N ILE A 37 -21.77 8.35 -8.92
CA ILE A 37 -20.66 9.31 -8.75
C ILE A 37 -20.76 10.39 -9.80
N PHE A 38 -20.66 11.65 -9.37
CA PHE A 38 -20.61 12.84 -10.20
C PHE A 38 -19.29 13.55 -10.04
N VAL A 39 -18.64 13.89 -11.16
CA VAL A 39 -17.37 14.63 -11.19
C VAL A 39 -17.54 15.85 -12.09
N GLU A 40 -17.14 17.01 -11.59
CA GLU A 40 -17.05 18.26 -12.33
C GLU A 40 -15.72 18.95 -12.06
N ILE A 41 -14.92 19.16 -13.11
CA ILE A 41 -13.66 19.88 -13.00
C ILE A 41 -13.97 21.37 -13.13
N GLN A 42 -13.64 22.17 -12.11
CA GLN A 42 -14.04 23.57 -11.99
C GLN A 42 -12.94 24.55 -12.39
N GLU A 43 -11.82 24.04 -12.90
CA GLU A 43 -10.74 24.86 -13.46
C GLU A 43 -10.23 24.32 -14.80
N ASN A 44 -9.42 25.12 -15.48
CA ASN A 44 -8.88 24.73 -16.78
C ASN A 44 -7.73 23.72 -16.60
N VAL A 45 -7.89 22.53 -17.19
CA VAL A 45 -6.89 21.46 -17.22
C VAL A 45 -6.41 21.13 -18.63
N ARG A 46 -6.88 21.89 -19.64
CA ARG A 46 -6.52 21.66 -21.05
C ARG A 46 -5.02 21.79 -21.26
N GLY A 47 -4.41 20.76 -21.84
CA GLY A 47 -2.99 20.73 -22.15
C GLY A 47 -2.08 20.53 -20.94
N GLU A 48 -2.65 20.30 -19.74
CA GLU A 48 -1.91 20.03 -18.51
C GLU A 48 -1.56 18.56 -18.34
N ASP A 49 -0.43 18.29 -17.69
CA ASP A 49 -0.16 16.99 -17.08
C ASP A 49 -0.89 16.93 -15.76
N VAL A 50 -1.85 16.01 -15.63
CA VAL A 50 -2.70 15.87 -14.44
C VAL A 50 -2.45 14.54 -13.75
N PHE A 51 -2.16 14.61 -12.47
CA PHE A 51 -2.02 13.45 -11.59
C PHE A 51 -3.32 13.30 -10.78
N VAL A 52 -3.94 12.12 -10.83
CA VAL A 52 -5.17 11.81 -10.08
C VAL A 52 -4.82 10.88 -8.94
N LEU A 53 -4.85 11.37 -7.70
CA LEU A 53 -4.56 10.57 -6.52
C LEU A 53 -5.85 9.95 -5.98
N GLN A 54 -5.91 8.60 -6.02
CA GLN A 54 -7.05 7.84 -5.51
C GLN A 54 -6.63 6.43 -5.14
N SER A 55 -6.68 6.07 -3.87
CA SER A 55 -6.54 4.69 -3.42
C SER A 55 -7.83 3.91 -3.69
N THR A 56 -7.70 2.67 -4.18
CA THR A 56 -8.85 1.83 -4.50
C THR A 56 -9.11 0.78 -3.40
N GLY A 57 -8.92 1.20 -2.13
CA GLY A 57 -9.29 0.45 -0.93
C GLY A 57 -10.78 0.51 -0.64
N TYR A 58 -11.17 0.07 0.58
CA TYR A 58 -12.58 0.06 0.99
C TYR A 58 -13.17 1.48 1.04
N PRO A 59 -14.37 1.67 0.50
CA PRO A 59 -15.19 0.75 -0.32
C PRO A 59 -14.64 0.62 -1.75
N ALA A 60 -14.05 -0.55 -2.06
CA ALA A 60 -13.18 -0.73 -3.22
C ALA A 60 -13.87 -0.48 -4.57
N ASN A 61 -15.11 -0.92 -4.73
CA ASN A 61 -15.86 -0.72 -5.98
C ASN A 61 -16.16 0.76 -6.23
N ASP A 62 -16.52 1.49 -5.18
CA ASP A 62 -16.86 2.90 -5.25
C ASP A 62 -15.62 3.73 -5.55
N ASN A 63 -14.53 3.49 -4.85
CA ASN A 63 -13.26 4.19 -5.04
C ASN A 63 -12.65 3.90 -6.42
N LEU A 64 -12.82 2.67 -6.93
CA LEU A 64 -12.39 2.34 -8.28
C LEU A 64 -13.25 3.08 -9.32
N MET A 65 -14.58 3.05 -9.19
CA MET A 65 -15.48 3.75 -10.13
C MET A 65 -15.23 5.26 -10.10
N GLU A 66 -15.00 5.84 -8.92
CA GLU A 66 -14.67 7.26 -8.77
C GLU A 66 -13.38 7.61 -9.52
N LEU A 67 -12.34 6.78 -9.40
CA LEU A 67 -11.10 6.96 -10.15
C LEU A 67 -11.34 6.95 -11.67
N LEU A 68 -12.12 5.97 -12.16
CA LEU A 68 -12.41 5.84 -13.59
C LEU A 68 -13.16 7.07 -14.13
N ILE A 69 -14.15 7.58 -13.39
CA ILE A 69 -14.93 8.76 -13.76
C ILE A 69 -14.07 10.03 -13.72
N CYS A 70 -13.17 10.17 -12.71
CA CYS A 70 -12.21 11.28 -12.66
C CYS A 70 -11.29 11.28 -13.89
N ILE A 71 -10.78 10.11 -14.30
CA ILE A 71 -9.93 9.97 -15.48
C ILE A 71 -10.71 10.36 -16.76
N ASP A 72 -11.94 9.86 -16.92
CA ASP A 72 -12.78 10.20 -18.10
C ASP A 72 -13.10 11.70 -18.15
N ALA A 73 -13.41 12.32 -17.02
CA ALA A 73 -13.65 13.75 -16.92
C ALA A 73 -12.42 14.58 -17.39
N LEU A 74 -11.22 14.22 -16.93
CA LEU A 74 -9.97 14.86 -17.33
C LEU A 74 -9.68 14.69 -18.83
N LYS A 75 -9.90 13.48 -19.36
CA LYS A 75 -9.76 13.17 -20.79
C LYS A 75 -10.70 14.04 -21.63
N ARG A 76 -11.97 14.17 -21.24
CA ARG A 76 -12.96 15.05 -21.92
C ARG A 76 -12.63 16.52 -21.75
N ALA A 77 -12.01 16.92 -20.66
CA ALA A 77 -11.49 18.28 -20.45
C ALA A 77 -10.20 18.57 -21.20
N SER A 78 -9.69 17.62 -22.03
CA SER A 78 -8.48 17.74 -22.85
C SER A 78 -7.19 17.91 -22.06
N ALA A 79 -7.06 17.26 -20.90
CA ALA A 79 -5.77 17.08 -20.24
C ALA A 79 -4.77 16.46 -21.25
N LYS A 80 -3.50 16.88 -21.20
CA LYS A 80 -2.46 16.40 -22.11
C LYS A 80 -2.02 14.99 -21.79
N ARG A 81 -1.83 14.70 -20.48
CA ARG A 81 -1.41 13.41 -19.93
C ARG A 81 -2.09 13.21 -18.59
N ILE A 82 -2.60 12.01 -18.36
CA ILE A 82 -3.29 11.65 -17.13
C ILE A 82 -2.52 10.52 -16.46
N THR A 83 -1.96 10.78 -15.28
CA THR A 83 -1.30 9.78 -14.45
C THR A 83 -2.21 9.39 -13.29
N ALA A 84 -2.63 8.12 -13.25
CA ALA A 84 -3.36 7.58 -12.12
C ALA A 84 -2.38 7.25 -10.99
N VAL A 85 -2.42 8.02 -9.90
CA VAL A 85 -1.63 7.79 -8.67
C VAL A 85 -2.50 6.99 -7.73
N ILE A 86 -2.17 5.70 -7.58
CA ILE A 86 -2.97 4.74 -6.82
C ILE A 86 -2.11 4.19 -5.68
N PRO A 87 -2.04 4.89 -4.53
CA PRO A 87 -1.20 4.47 -3.40
C PRO A 87 -1.48 3.04 -2.95
N TYR A 88 -2.77 2.65 -2.89
CA TYR A 88 -3.20 1.27 -2.73
C TYR A 88 -4.02 0.81 -3.93
N PHE A 89 -3.52 -0.23 -4.62
CA PHE A 89 -4.19 -0.84 -5.76
C PHE A 89 -5.08 -2.00 -5.28
N GLY A 90 -6.36 -1.74 -5.22
CA GLY A 90 -7.38 -2.74 -4.87
C GLY A 90 -7.44 -3.88 -5.90
N TYR A 91 -7.97 -5.04 -5.49
CA TYR A 91 -8.00 -6.28 -6.29
C TYR A 91 -6.62 -6.89 -6.60
N ALA A 92 -5.51 -6.30 -6.17
CA ALA A 92 -4.15 -6.77 -6.42
C ALA A 92 -3.92 -8.23 -5.97
N ARG A 93 -4.61 -8.69 -4.92
CA ARG A 93 -4.52 -10.08 -4.42
C ARG A 93 -5.12 -11.12 -5.37
N GLN A 94 -5.84 -10.69 -6.41
CA GLN A 94 -6.44 -11.54 -7.44
C GLN A 94 -5.62 -11.42 -8.75
N ASP A 95 -4.33 -11.63 -8.65
CA ASP A 95 -3.34 -11.51 -9.74
C ASP A 95 -3.17 -12.78 -10.57
N ARG A 96 -3.76 -13.89 -10.12
CA ARG A 96 -3.70 -15.21 -10.76
C ARG A 96 -4.97 -15.99 -10.49
N LYS A 97 -5.16 -17.09 -11.22
CA LYS A 97 -6.25 -18.02 -10.97
C LYS A 97 -5.88 -18.97 -9.82
N PRO A 98 -6.49 -18.86 -8.63
CA PRO A 98 -6.24 -19.80 -7.53
C PRO A 98 -6.91 -21.16 -7.76
N GLY A 99 -7.86 -21.25 -8.69
CA GLY A 99 -8.61 -22.45 -9.02
C GLY A 99 -9.26 -22.38 -10.40
N PRO A 100 -9.92 -23.44 -10.86
CA PRO A 100 -10.63 -23.44 -12.14
C PRO A 100 -11.78 -22.41 -12.13
N ARG A 101 -12.02 -21.77 -13.27
CA ARG A 101 -13.12 -20.82 -13.51
C ARG A 101 -13.12 -19.57 -12.62
N THR A 102 -11.97 -19.19 -12.06
CA THR A 102 -11.78 -17.95 -11.31
C THR A 102 -11.25 -16.84 -12.22
N PRO A 103 -11.60 -15.57 -11.93
CA PRO A 103 -11.07 -14.42 -12.69
C PRO A 103 -9.63 -14.10 -12.32
N ILE A 104 -9.03 -13.19 -13.10
CA ILE A 104 -7.84 -12.43 -12.73
C ILE A 104 -8.27 -10.96 -12.60
N SER A 105 -8.85 -10.61 -11.44
CA SER A 105 -9.49 -9.29 -11.26
C SER A 105 -8.50 -8.14 -11.34
N ALA A 106 -7.24 -8.35 -10.94
CA ALA A 106 -6.18 -7.33 -11.08
C ALA A 106 -5.97 -6.94 -12.56
N LYS A 107 -6.01 -7.91 -13.50
CA LYS A 107 -5.93 -7.61 -14.95
C LYS A 107 -7.15 -6.86 -15.45
N LEU A 108 -8.34 -7.24 -14.99
CA LEU A 108 -9.57 -6.52 -15.35
C LEU A 108 -9.51 -5.05 -14.91
N VAL A 109 -9.11 -4.79 -13.67
CA VAL A 109 -8.97 -3.44 -13.12
C VAL A 109 -7.92 -2.64 -13.90
N ALA A 110 -6.76 -3.24 -14.23
CA ALA A 110 -5.74 -2.59 -15.05
C ALA A 110 -6.29 -2.17 -16.42
N ASN A 111 -7.06 -3.05 -17.08
CA ASN A 111 -7.71 -2.74 -18.35
C ASN A 111 -8.72 -1.60 -18.23
N LEU A 112 -9.54 -1.57 -17.18
CA LEU A 112 -10.53 -0.52 -16.95
C LEU A 112 -9.86 0.86 -16.80
N ILE A 113 -8.79 0.95 -16.04
CA ILE A 113 -8.01 2.18 -15.83
C ILE A 113 -7.43 2.67 -17.17
N THR A 114 -6.85 1.76 -17.96
CA THR A 114 -6.29 2.10 -19.28
C THR A 114 -7.38 2.58 -20.24
N VAL A 115 -8.52 1.88 -20.31
CA VAL A 115 -9.65 2.23 -21.20
C VAL A 115 -10.29 3.56 -20.78
N ALA A 116 -10.37 3.86 -19.47
CA ALA A 116 -10.87 5.15 -18.99
C ALA A 116 -10.02 6.31 -19.51
N GLY A 117 -8.74 6.09 -19.78
CA GLY A 117 -7.87 7.09 -20.43
C GLY A 117 -6.64 7.49 -19.63
N ALA A 118 -6.21 6.70 -18.66
CA ALA A 118 -4.92 6.90 -18.02
C ALA A 118 -3.78 6.62 -19.02
N ASP A 119 -2.78 7.50 -19.04
CA ASP A 119 -1.56 7.37 -19.84
C ASP A 119 -0.42 6.71 -19.05
N ARG A 120 -0.50 6.71 -17.72
CA ARG A 120 0.49 6.14 -16.80
C ARG A 120 -0.17 5.77 -15.49
N VAL A 121 0.40 4.79 -14.80
CA VAL A 121 0.02 4.43 -13.42
C VAL A 121 1.24 4.59 -12.51
N LEU A 122 1.02 5.15 -11.33
CA LEU A 122 1.97 5.21 -10.22
C LEU A 122 1.33 4.53 -9.00
N SER A 123 1.97 3.52 -8.45
CA SER A 123 1.46 2.79 -7.29
C SER A 123 2.57 2.52 -6.28
N VAL A 124 2.22 2.06 -5.07
CA VAL A 124 3.19 1.70 -4.03
C VAL A 124 2.98 0.25 -3.64
N ASP A 125 4.06 -0.51 -3.54
CA ASP A 125 4.10 -1.92 -3.09
C ASP A 125 2.95 -2.76 -3.64
N LEU A 126 2.86 -2.89 -4.97
CA LEU A 126 1.93 -3.81 -5.60
C LEU A 126 2.10 -5.21 -5.00
N HIS A 127 0.98 -5.88 -4.67
CA HIS A 127 0.97 -7.19 -4.04
C HIS A 127 1.87 -8.21 -4.76
N ALA A 128 1.93 -8.11 -6.08
CA ALA A 128 2.81 -8.92 -6.91
C ALA A 128 3.42 -8.06 -8.01
N GLY A 129 4.73 -8.10 -8.17
CA GLY A 129 5.46 -7.26 -9.13
C GLY A 129 5.02 -7.45 -10.59
N GLN A 130 4.53 -8.65 -10.95
CA GLN A 130 4.01 -8.95 -12.28
C GLN A 130 2.74 -8.16 -12.65
N ILE A 131 2.03 -7.56 -11.68
CA ILE A 131 0.86 -6.71 -11.95
C ILE A 131 1.23 -5.52 -12.84
N GLN A 132 2.47 -5.03 -12.75
CA GLN A 132 2.96 -4.00 -13.68
C GLN A 132 2.80 -4.42 -15.15
N GLY A 133 2.99 -5.70 -15.46
CA GLY A 133 2.80 -6.26 -16.79
C GLY A 133 1.33 -6.46 -17.20
N PHE A 134 0.37 -6.18 -16.33
CA PHE A 134 -1.06 -6.21 -16.67
C PHE A 134 -1.52 -4.92 -17.34
N PHE A 135 -0.76 -3.85 -17.18
CA PHE A 135 -1.00 -2.59 -17.85
C PHE A 135 -0.28 -2.55 -19.21
N ASP A 136 -0.98 -2.05 -20.23
CA ASP A 136 -0.38 -1.77 -21.54
C ASP A 136 0.17 -0.32 -21.62
N ILE A 137 0.15 0.40 -20.51
CA ILE A 137 0.68 1.75 -20.32
C ILE A 137 1.82 1.70 -19.28
N PRO A 138 2.75 2.69 -19.30
CA PRO A 138 3.82 2.79 -18.31
C PRO A 138 3.28 2.70 -16.87
N THR A 139 3.92 1.86 -16.06
CA THR A 139 3.51 1.65 -14.67
C THR A 139 4.73 1.68 -13.76
N ASP A 140 4.75 2.62 -12.83
CA ASP A 140 5.78 2.75 -11.82
C ASP A 140 5.26 2.19 -10.49
N ASN A 141 5.96 1.21 -9.95
CA ASN A 141 5.67 0.63 -8.64
C ASN A 141 6.74 1.07 -7.64
N LEU A 142 6.44 2.05 -6.79
CA LEU A 142 7.32 2.49 -5.72
C LEU A 142 7.34 1.47 -4.59
N PHE A 143 8.38 1.56 -3.74
CA PHE A 143 8.48 0.74 -2.54
C PHE A 143 8.51 1.62 -1.29
N ALA A 144 7.72 1.26 -0.28
CA ALA A 144 7.73 1.94 1.02
C ALA A 144 8.96 1.56 1.87
N ALA A 145 9.72 0.54 1.46
CA ALA A 145 10.87 0.03 2.20
C ALA A 145 11.90 1.10 2.61
N PRO A 146 12.25 2.13 1.79
CA PRO A 146 13.14 3.21 2.25
C PRO A 146 12.57 4.01 3.41
N VAL A 147 11.28 4.36 3.34
CA VAL A 147 10.57 5.13 4.38
C VAL A 147 10.47 4.30 5.66
N ILE A 148 10.11 3.03 5.54
CA ILE A 148 10.05 2.06 6.65
C ILE A 148 11.42 1.88 7.30
N ALA A 149 12.48 1.69 6.51
CA ALA A 149 13.83 1.51 7.03
C ALA A 149 14.31 2.73 7.82
N ALA A 150 14.04 3.94 7.34
CA ALA A 150 14.38 5.19 8.03
C ALA A 150 13.68 5.30 9.40
N ASP A 151 12.39 4.95 9.48
CA ASP A 151 11.64 4.94 10.73
C ASP A 151 12.19 3.88 11.70
N ILE A 152 12.44 2.66 11.25
CA ILE A 152 13.04 1.59 12.07
C ILE A 152 14.39 2.02 12.64
N GLN A 153 15.26 2.62 11.81
CA GLN A 153 16.60 3.05 12.23
C GLN A 153 16.58 4.15 13.30
N THR A 154 15.53 4.97 13.35
CA THR A 154 15.37 6.00 14.37
C THR A 154 14.80 5.48 15.68
N ARG A 155 14.00 4.41 15.63
CA ARG A 155 13.22 3.93 16.78
C ARG A 155 13.84 2.74 17.50
N TYR A 156 14.57 1.90 16.79
CA TYR A 156 15.09 0.66 17.35
C TYR A 156 16.60 0.58 17.33
N SER A 157 17.18 -0.07 18.37
CA SER A 157 18.60 -0.36 18.42
C SER A 157 19.01 -1.35 17.32
N ARG A 158 20.00 -0.99 16.52
CA ARG A 158 20.48 -1.80 15.38
C ARG A 158 21.09 -3.14 15.78
N HIS A 159 21.58 -3.28 17.02
CA HIS A 159 22.41 -4.43 17.42
C HIS A 159 21.64 -5.72 17.64
N ASN A 160 20.31 -5.67 17.74
CA ASN A 160 19.50 -6.85 18.06
C ASN A 160 18.27 -7.04 17.17
N LEU A 161 18.23 -6.36 16.02
CA LEU A 161 17.11 -6.46 15.08
C LEU A 161 17.14 -7.78 14.30
N MET A 162 15.98 -8.31 14.04
CA MET A 162 15.71 -9.42 13.12
C MET A 162 14.54 -9.01 12.22
N VAL A 163 14.74 -9.05 10.91
CA VAL A 163 13.65 -8.85 9.95
C VAL A 163 12.93 -10.19 9.75
N VAL A 164 11.61 -10.20 9.79
CA VAL A 164 10.84 -11.44 9.71
C VAL A 164 9.80 -11.34 8.60
N SER A 165 9.79 -12.35 7.72
CA SER A 165 8.70 -12.55 6.78
C SER A 165 7.59 -13.36 7.45
N PRO A 166 6.32 -12.89 7.46
CA PRO A 166 5.21 -13.63 8.07
C PRO A 166 4.79 -14.87 7.28
N ASP A 167 5.32 -15.05 6.06
CA ASP A 167 5.13 -16.22 5.22
C ASP A 167 6.27 -16.38 4.19
N VAL A 168 6.23 -17.45 3.40
CA VAL A 168 7.24 -17.72 2.36
C VAL A 168 7.14 -16.72 1.20
N GLY A 169 5.96 -16.17 0.92
CA GLY A 169 5.72 -15.24 -0.19
C GLY A 169 6.39 -13.88 0.02
N GLY A 170 6.46 -13.41 1.27
CA GLY A 170 7.05 -12.11 1.64
C GLY A 170 8.58 -12.08 1.75
N VAL A 171 9.28 -13.21 1.56
CA VAL A 171 10.74 -13.31 1.79
C VAL A 171 11.55 -12.30 0.97
N VAL A 172 11.17 -12.04 -0.27
CA VAL A 172 11.87 -11.08 -1.12
C VAL A 172 11.79 -9.66 -0.53
N ARG A 173 10.62 -9.27 -0.05
CA ARG A 173 10.37 -7.98 0.63
C ARG A 173 11.18 -7.88 1.92
N ALA A 174 11.15 -8.92 2.74
CA ALA A 174 11.89 -8.97 4.00
C ALA A 174 13.40 -8.88 3.76
N ARG A 175 13.93 -9.52 2.72
CA ARG A 175 15.34 -9.43 2.33
C ARG A 175 15.73 -8.03 1.86
N ALA A 176 14.86 -7.36 1.10
CA ALA A 176 15.09 -5.99 0.65
C ALA A 176 15.15 -5.02 1.84
N LEU A 177 14.27 -5.17 2.83
CA LEU A 177 14.31 -4.38 4.06
C LEU A 177 15.56 -4.71 4.90
N ALA A 178 15.89 -5.99 5.08
CA ALA A 178 17.08 -6.42 5.84
C ALA A 178 18.37 -5.81 5.27
N LYS A 179 18.49 -5.76 3.94
CA LYS A 179 19.63 -5.10 3.26
C LYS A 179 19.74 -3.62 3.60
N ARG A 180 18.63 -2.90 3.75
CA ARG A 180 18.58 -1.48 4.14
C ARG A 180 18.87 -1.27 5.62
N LEU A 181 18.73 -2.31 6.43
CA LEU A 181 19.02 -2.32 7.87
C LEU A 181 20.38 -2.95 8.18
N ASP A 182 21.42 -2.56 7.43
CA ASP A 182 22.80 -3.02 7.59
C ASP A 182 22.96 -4.56 7.48
N ASN A 183 22.18 -5.18 6.58
CA ASN A 183 22.08 -6.63 6.42
C ASN A 183 21.63 -7.36 7.71
N ALA A 184 20.62 -6.80 8.39
CA ALA A 184 20.02 -7.43 9.56
C ALA A 184 19.68 -8.90 9.28
N PRO A 185 19.79 -9.80 10.27
CA PRO A 185 19.40 -11.20 10.11
C PRO A 185 17.93 -11.34 9.67
N LEU A 186 17.63 -12.42 8.94
CA LEU A 186 16.32 -12.72 8.41
C LEU A 186 15.77 -14.01 9.03
N ALA A 187 14.50 -13.98 9.44
CA ALA A 187 13.73 -15.18 9.76
C ALA A 187 12.45 -15.26 8.92
N ILE A 188 11.87 -16.45 8.84
CA ILE A 188 10.64 -16.71 8.09
C ILE A 188 9.71 -17.49 9.00
N VAL A 189 8.45 -17.08 9.07
CA VAL A 189 7.38 -17.85 9.70
C VAL A 189 6.71 -18.70 8.60
N ASP A 190 7.02 -19.99 8.58
CA ASP A 190 6.44 -20.93 7.62
C ASP A 190 5.17 -21.55 8.20
N LYS A 191 4.04 -21.26 7.56
CA LYS A 191 2.73 -21.74 7.98
C LYS A 191 2.43 -23.07 7.30
N ARG A 192 2.44 -24.16 8.05
CA ARG A 192 2.10 -25.50 7.55
C ARG A 192 0.79 -25.98 8.15
N ARG A 193 -0.06 -26.50 7.27
CA ARG A 193 -1.19 -27.36 7.65
C ARG A 193 -0.80 -28.78 7.36
N GLU A 194 -0.57 -29.59 8.38
CA GLU A 194 -0.24 -31.00 8.20
C GLU A 194 -1.44 -31.78 7.67
N ARG A 195 -2.68 -31.41 8.06
CA ARG A 195 -3.92 -32.00 7.54
C ARG A 195 -5.06 -30.98 7.53
N ALA A 196 -6.04 -31.21 6.66
CA ALA A 196 -7.28 -30.42 6.65
C ALA A 196 -8.06 -30.64 7.97
N GLY A 197 -8.24 -29.55 8.74
CA GLY A 197 -8.96 -29.56 10.03
C GLY A 197 -8.06 -29.57 11.27
N GLU A 198 -6.73 -29.65 11.14
CA GLU A 198 -5.79 -29.49 12.26
C GLU A 198 -5.41 -28.01 12.46
N SER A 199 -5.00 -27.67 13.70
CA SER A 199 -4.48 -26.35 14.04
C SER A 199 -3.23 -26.03 13.21
N GLU A 200 -3.12 -24.78 12.77
CA GLU A 200 -1.97 -24.31 12.01
C GLU A 200 -0.71 -24.34 12.88
N VAL A 201 0.31 -25.10 12.44
CA VAL A 201 1.62 -25.09 13.08
C VAL A 201 2.46 -24.02 12.41
N MET A 202 2.99 -23.09 13.22
CA MET A 202 3.94 -22.07 12.78
C MET A 202 5.36 -22.61 12.99
N ASN A 203 6.08 -22.82 11.89
CA ASN A 203 7.49 -23.18 11.92
C ASN A 203 8.34 -21.95 11.67
N ILE A 204 9.29 -21.66 12.55
CA ILE A 204 10.18 -20.51 12.42
C ILE A 204 11.52 -20.99 11.86
N ILE A 205 11.92 -20.42 10.75
CA ILE A 205 13.22 -20.63 10.11
C ILE A 205 14.08 -19.43 10.46
N GLY A 206 15.09 -19.61 11.30
CA GLY A 206 15.97 -18.57 11.83
C GLY A 206 16.00 -18.55 13.36
N GLU A 207 17.05 -17.96 13.94
CA GLU A 207 17.25 -17.90 15.40
C GLU A 207 16.72 -16.56 15.94
N VAL A 208 15.53 -16.57 16.50
CA VAL A 208 14.82 -15.37 16.97
C VAL A 208 14.96 -15.12 18.47
N GLU A 209 15.52 -16.08 19.23
CA GLU A 209 15.68 -15.96 20.68
C GLU A 209 16.49 -14.70 21.05
N GLY A 210 15.97 -13.91 21.96
CA GLY A 210 16.55 -12.65 22.42
C GLY A 210 16.57 -11.52 21.38
N ARG A 211 16.07 -11.72 20.17
CA ARG A 211 16.02 -10.69 19.10
C ARG A 211 14.76 -9.84 19.20
N PHE A 212 14.87 -8.58 18.76
CA PHE A 212 13.71 -7.75 18.46
C PHE A 212 13.30 -7.99 16.99
N CYS A 213 12.11 -8.56 16.82
CA CYS A 213 11.63 -9.01 15.51
C CYS A 213 10.77 -7.94 14.84
N ILE A 214 11.09 -7.58 13.61
CA ILE A 214 10.31 -6.69 12.74
C ILE A 214 9.63 -7.54 11.67
N LEU A 215 8.32 -7.78 11.83
CA LEU A 215 7.50 -8.38 10.78
C LEU A 215 7.28 -7.37 9.66
N ILE A 216 7.45 -7.80 8.41
CA ILE A 216 7.25 -6.94 7.23
C ILE A 216 6.36 -7.63 6.20
N ASP A 217 5.32 -6.93 5.73
CA ASP A 217 4.46 -7.39 4.64
C ASP A 217 3.91 -6.20 3.85
N ASP A 218 3.24 -6.48 2.70
CA ASP A 218 2.56 -5.45 1.91
C ASP A 218 1.18 -5.10 2.47
N ILE A 219 0.42 -6.09 2.92
CA ILE A 219 -0.99 -5.90 3.30
C ILE A 219 -1.28 -6.56 4.66
N VAL A 220 -1.94 -5.83 5.54
CA VAL A 220 -2.66 -6.38 6.67
C VAL A 220 -4.16 -6.18 6.48
N ASP A 221 -4.89 -7.30 6.34
CA ASP A 221 -6.34 -7.30 6.17
C ASP A 221 -7.03 -7.62 7.51
N SER A 222 -7.32 -8.89 7.79
CA SER A 222 -7.94 -9.29 9.07
C SER A 222 -6.99 -9.29 10.27
N GLY A 223 -5.67 -9.21 10.03
CA GLY A 223 -4.63 -9.24 11.06
C GLY A 223 -4.35 -10.61 11.67
N GLY A 224 -5.10 -11.66 11.29
CA GLY A 224 -4.96 -12.99 11.91
C GLY A 224 -3.57 -13.59 11.71
N THR A 225 -3.10 -13.67 10.46
CA THR A 225 -1.76 -14.21 10.14
C THR A 225 -0.65 -13.44 10.84
N LEU A 226 -0.74 -12.11 10.84
CA LEU A 226 0.25 -11.25 11.48
C LEU A 226 0.33 -11.45 12.99
N CYS A 227 -0.82 -11.46 13.67
CA CYS A 227 -0.88 -11.65 15.11
C CYS A 227 -0.44 -13.07 15.54
N ASN A 228 -0.79 -14.10 14.75
CA ASN A 228 -0.33 -15.47 15.01
C ASN A 228 1.18 -15.59 14.81
N ALA A 229 1.74 -14.96 13.76
CA ALA A 229 3.18 -14.93 13.55
C ALA A 229 3.90 -14.23 14.72
N ALA A 230 3.36 -13.12 15.21
CA ALA A 230 3.91 -12.40 16.36
C ALA A 230 3.88 -13.27 17.63
N ALA A 231 2.79 -14.01 17.90
CA ALA A 231 2.68 -14.92 19.02
C ALA A 231 3.72 -16.04 18.93
N ALA A 232 3.86 -16.69 17.78
CA ALA A 232 4.86 -17.73 17.56
C ALA A 232 6.30 -17.23 17.78
N LEU A 233 6.62 -16.01 17.33
CA LEU A 233 7.93 -15.40 17.58
C LEU A 233 8.17 -15.16 19.08
N LYS A 234 7.17 -14.69 19.81
CA LYS A 234 7.27 -14.51 21.28
C LYS A 234 7.44 -15.84 22.01
N GLU A 235 6.73 -16.89 21.60
CA GLU A 235 6.87 -18.25 22.14
C GLU A 235 8.27 -18.83 21.86
N ALA A 236 8.87 -18.48 20.71
CA ALA A 236 10.25 -18.85 20.35
C ALA A 236 11.32 -17.96 21.01
N GLY A 237 10.97 -17.12 21.98
CA GLY A 237 11.92 -16.34 22.78
C GLY A 237 12.29 -14.98 22.21
N ALA A 238 11.57 -14.45 21.23
CA ALA A 238 11.81 -13.08 20.75
C ALA A 238 11.65 -12.06 21.89
N ALA A 239 12.61 -11.12 22.01
CA ALA A 239 12.59 -10.07 23.03
C ALA A 239 11.38 -9.13 22.85
N GLY A 240 11.10 -8.73 21.60
CA GLY A 240 9.94 -7.93 21.23
C GLY A 240 9.54 -8.19 19.79
N VAL A 241 8.32 -7.82 19.42
CA VAL A 241 7.80 -7.95 18.05
C VAL A 241 7.04 -6.71 17.67
N ALA A 242 7.45 -6.06 16.59
CA ALA A 242 6.72 -5.00 15.92
C ALA A 242 6.41 -5.41 14.47
N ALA A 243 5.43 -4.78 13.86
CA ALA A 243 5.09 -5.03 12.47
C ALA A 243 5.07 -3.74 11.65
N TYR A 244 5.61 -3.80 10.45
CA TYR A 244 5.58 -2.72 9.46
C TYR A 244 4.93 -3.21 8.18
N ILE A 245 3.81 -2.61 7.84
CA ILE A 245 2.97 -3.04 6.73
C ILE A 245 2.65 -1.84 5.84
N THR A 246 2.82 -1.98 4.55
CA THR A 246 2.54 -0.86 3.64
C THR A 246 1.05 -0.52 3.64
N HIS A 247 0.17 -1.50 3.47
CA HIS A 247 -1.27 -1.25 3.29
C HIS A 247 -2.08 -1.79 4.46
N GLY A 248 -2.55 -0.89 5.31
CA GLY A 248 -3.45 -1.19 6.42
C GLY A 248 -4.92 -1.26 5.96
N VAL A 249 -5.34 -2.39 5.38
CA VAL A 249 -6.76 -2.59 5.02
C VAL A 249 -7.62 -2.73 6.28
N LEU A 250 -7.12 -3.44 7.29
CA LEU A 250 -7.66 -3.54 8.65
C LEU A 250 -9.17 -3.85 8.72
N SER A 251 -9.63 -4.82 7.93
CA SER A 251 -11.03 -5.24 7.90
C SER A 251 -11.41 -6.15 9.06
N GLY A 252 -12.71 -6.31 9.28
CA GLY A 252 -13.29 -7.41 10.07
C GLY A 252 -12.76 -7.56 11.49
N GLY A 253 -12.63 -6.49 12.26
CA GLY A 253 -12.17 -6.54 13.65
C GLY A 253 -10.65 -6.67 13.81
N ALA A 254 -9.90 -6.37 12.75
CA ALA A 254 -8.42 -6.41 12.76
C ALA A 254 -7.82 -5.49 13.83
N VAL A 255 -8.35 -4.29 14.01
CA VAL A 255 -7.88 -3.33 15.02
C VAL A 255 -7.93 -3.94 16.41
N ALA A 256 -9.08 -4.51 16.80
CA ALA A 256 -9.24 -5.16 18.11
C ALA A 256 -8.28 -6.36 18.28
N ARG A 257 -8.03 -7.10 17.19
CA ARG A 257 -7.09 -8.23 17.21
C ARG A 257 -5.66 -7.76 17.42
N VAL A 258 -5.25 -6.68 16.75
CA VAL A 258 -3.91 -6.07 16.94
C VAL A 258 -3.76 -5.54 18.37
N GLU A 259 -4.75 -4.80 18.87
CA GLU A 259 -4.74 -4.27 20.24
C GLU A 259 -4.60 -5.38 21.30
N GLY A 260 -5.28 -6.52 21.10
CA GLY A 260 -5.21 -7.69 21.99
C GLY A 260 -4.02 -8.62 21.76
N SER A 261 -3.16 -8.35 20.75
CA SER A 261 -2.03 -9.20 20.40
C SER A 261 -0.79 -8.91 21.23
N VAL A 262 0.25 -9.74 21.04
CA VAL A 262 1.58 -9.55 21.61
C VAL A 262 2.46 -8.55 20.85
N LEU A 263 1.96 -7.98 19.74
CA LEU A 263 2.65 -6.91 19.03
C LEU A 263 2.83 -5.70 19.95
N GLU A 264 4.00 -5.10 19.92
CA GLU A 264 4.28 -3.84 20.60
C GLU A 264 3.69 -2.68 19.80
N GLU A 265 3.87 -2.67 18.48
CA GLU A 265 3.19 -1.77 17.57
C GLU A 265 2.97 -2.41 16.19
N LEU A 266 1.95 -1.95 15.50
CA LEU A 266 1.73 -2.11 14.06
C LEU A 266 1.89 -0.75 13.40
N VAL A 267 2.88 -0.62 12.53
CA VAL A 267 3.10 0.57 11.72
C VAL A 267 2.56 0.31 10.32
N ILE A 268 1.66 1.15 9.86
CA ILE A 268 1.09 1.11 8.52
C ILE A 268 1.38 2.42 7.81
N THR A 269 1.46 2.39 6.47
CA THR A 269 1.54 3.67 5.75
C THR A 269 0.16 4.30 5.60
N ASP A 270 0.15 5.56 5.24
CA ASP A 270 -1.06 6.32 4.90
C ASP A 270 -1.53 6.09 3.44
N SER A 271 -1.14 4.98 2.82
CA SER A 271 -1.57 4.59 1.47
C SER A 271 -3.08 4.37 1.34
N ILE A 272 -3.75 4.04 2.43
CA ILE A 272 -5.21 3.96 2.56
C ILE A 272 -5.64 5.01 3.58
N GLY A 273 -6.73 5.73 3.31
CA GLY A 273 -7.28 6.71 4.23
C GLY A 273 -7.65 6.07 5.58
N SER A 274 -7.32 6.77 6.66
CA SER A 274 -7.61 6.29 8.01
C SER A 274 -9.07 6.50 8.40
N HIS A 275 -9.50 5.78 9.41
CA HIS A 275 -10.83 5.87 10.04
C HIS A 275 -10.68 6.06 11.55
N GLU A 276 -11.68 6.66 12.18
CA GLU A 276 -11.70 6.97 13.61
C GLU A 276 -11.27 5.80 14.51
N VAL A 277 -11.68 4.57 14.16
CA VAL A 277 -11.33 3.36 14.93
C VAL A 277 -9.84 3.04 14.85
N ILE A 278 -9.20 3.30 13.71
CA ILE A 278 -7.76 3.10 13.52
C ILE A 278 -7.00 4.21 14.24
N ASP A 279 -7.45 5.46 14.11
CA ASP A 279 -6.81 6.62 14.74
C ASP A 279 -6.88 6.58 16.27
N ALA A 280 -7.90 5.93 16.83
CA ALA A 280 -8.04 5.74 18.27
C ALA A 280 -7.23 4.54 18.82
N ALA A 281 -6.66 3.70 17.96
CA ALA A 281 -5.91 2.52 18.37
C ALA A 281 -4.54 2.92 18.96
N LYS A 282 -4.18 2.27 20.08
CA LYS A 282 -2.92 2.59 20.80
C LYS A 282 -1.70 1.92 20.19
N LYS A 283 -1.89 0.77 19.56
CA LYS A 283 -0.82 -0.03 18.97
C LYS A 283 -0.66 0.21 17.46
N ILE A 284 -1.53 1.01 16.83
CA ILE A 284 -1.44 1.27 15.39
C ILE A 284 -0.90 2.68 15.19
N ARG A 285 0.13 2.79 14.36
CA ARG A 285 0.77 4.06 14.02
C ARG A 285 0.85 4.23 12.51
N HIS A 286 0.61 5.45 12.05
CA HIS A 286 0.75 5.82 10.65
C HIS A 286 2.15 6.33 10.33
N LEU A 287 2.65 5.95 9.16
CA LEU A 287 3.89 6.44 8.56
C LEU A 287 3.56 7.03 7.19
N THR A 288 3.84 8.31 7.00
CA THR A 288 3.48 8.96 5.74
C THR A 288 4.40 8.57 4.59
N ILE A 289 3.79 8.33 3.41
CA ILE A 289 4.47 8.16 2.14
C ILE A 289 4.31 9.38 1.22
N ALA A 290 3.75 10.48 1.73
CA ALA A 290 3.54 11.69 0.95
C ALA A 290 4.84 12.22 0.31
N PRO A 291 6.00 12.31 1.00
CA PRO A 291 7.25 12.74 0.36
C PRO A 291 7.70 11.82 -0.77
N LEU A 292 7.52 10.49 -0.62
CA LEU A 292 7.87 9.52 -1.64
C LEU A 292 7.02 9.69 -2.91
N LEU A 293 5.70 9.81 -2.73
CA LEU A 293 4.75 10.03 -3.83
C LEU A 293 5.00 11.36 -4.53
N ALA A 294 5.17 12.43 -3.76
CA ALA A 294 5.42 13.77 -4.29
C ALA A 294 6.70 13.84 -5.12
N GLU A 295 7.79 13.23 -4.64
CA GLU A 295 9.04 13.16 -5.39
C GLU A 295 8.89 12.37 -6.69
N ALA A 296 8.16 11.25 -6.67
CA ALA A 296 7.88 10.49 -7.88
C ALA A 296 7.02 11.29 -8.88
N ILE A 297 5.98 11.97 -8.41
CA ILE A 297 5.13 12.84 -9.22
C ILE A 297 5.95 13.95 -9.87
N ARG A 298 6.82 14.62 -9.09
CA ARG A 298 7.70 15.68 -9.61
C ARG A 298 8.61 15.15 -10.72
N ARG A 299 9.26 14.01 -10.49
CA ARG A 299 10.15 13.41 -11.49
C ARG A 299 9.43 12.99 -12.77
N ILE A 300 8.22 12.42 -12.64
CA ILE A 300 7.41 12.07 -13.80
C ILE A 300 7.02 13.33 -14.60
N ALA A 301 6.65 14.41 -13.92
CA ALA A 301 6.30 15.68 -14.56
C ALA A 301 7.50 16.32 -15.26
N ASP A 302 8.68 16.25 -14.65
CA ASP A 302 9.95 16.81 -15.19
C ASP A 302 10.64 15.85 -16.18
N GLU A 303 10.01 14.72 -16.51
CA GLU A 303 10.56 13.66 -17.39
C GLU A 303 11.92 13.12 -16.91
N SER A 304 12.17 13.18 -15.60
CA SER A 304 13.39 12.69 -14.96
C SER A 304 13.19 11.26 -14.42
N SER A 305 14.32 10.56 -14.19
CA SER A 305 14.28 9.16 -13.76
C SER A 305 13.71 9.00 -12.35
N VAL A 306 12.76 8.08 -12.20
CA VAL A 306 12.25 7.62 -10.89
C VAL A 306 13.08 6.47 -10.30
N SER A 307 14.04 5.90 -11.05
CA SER A 307 14.77 4.68 -10.66
C SER A 307 15.52 4.81 -9.35
N SER A 308 16.08 5.99 -9.05
CA SER A 308 16.80 6.22 -7.79
C SER A 308 15.89 6.28 -6.54
N LEU A 309 14.57 6.22 -6.72
CA LEU A 309 13.62 6.08 -5.60
C LEU A 309 13.44 4.62 -5.17
N PHE A 310 13.98 3.69 -5.95
CA PHE A 310 13.91 2.25 -5.69
C PHE A 310 15.14 1.71 -4.94
N ASP A 311 16.24 2.50 -4.87
CA ASP A 311 17.54 2.11 -4.29
C ASP A 311 17.60 2.30 -2.77
#